data_0594fb4770d6b428f87ae1c0679c2c25
#
_entry.id   0594fb4770d6b428f87ae1c0679c2c25
#
_cell.length_a   1.000
_cell.length_b   1.000
_cell.length_c   1.000
_cell.angle_alpha   90.00
_cell.angle_beta   90.00
_cell.angle_gamma   90.00
#
_symmetry.space_group_name_H-M   'P 1'
#
loop_
_entity.id
_entity.type
_entity.pdbx_description
1 polymer ?
#
loop_
_entity_poly.entity_id
_entity_poly.type
_entity_poly.pdbx_seq_one_letter_code
_entity_poly.pdbx_strand_id
1 'polypeptide(L)'
;CNEGGHFAQMLALKDLFAKYDSVVLTDNERANYNIPALKNVKAIEYAMSFANKRKELTKNKDKKMTHASYLGSYFGLTKECYAACKKYRPKVIISTGSNIAVPLCFIAKWMGAKFVYIETRAKVYNKTISGKIVERFADKIIVQWPEMVEVYMGRAEYYGTLV
;
A
#
# COMPACT_ATOMS: atom_id res chain seq x y z
N CYS A 1 -0.01 3.04 2.26
CA CYS A 1 0.41 3.68 0.99
C CYS A 1 1.59 4.62 1.24
N ASN A 2 2.40 4.85 0.21
CA ASN A 2 3.53 5.76 0.28
C ASN A 2 3.15 7.16 -0.21
N GLU A 3 3.98 8.15 0.14
CA GLU A 3 3.89 9.53 -0.36
C GLU A 3 3.89 9.57 -1.90
N GLY A 4 3.20 10.56 -2.50
CA GLY A 4 3.10 10.74 -3.94
C GLY A 4 1.89 10.05 -4.58
N GLY A 5 2.04 9.46 -5.77
CA GLY A 5 0.95 8.90 -6.56
C GLY A 5 0.13 7.83 -5.85
N HIS A 6 0.75 6.97 -5.06
CA HIS A 6 0.04 5.97 -4.26
C HIS A 6 -0.86 6.60 -3.18
N PHE A 7 -0.43 7.71 -2.60
CA PHE A 7 -1.24 8.44 -1.63
C PHE A 7 -2.43 9.11 -2.32
N ALA A 8 -2.24 9.75 -3.48
CA ALA A 8 -3.33 10.33 -4.27
C ALA A 8 -4.38 9.29 -4.66
N GLN A 9 -3.94 8.11 -5.10
CA GLN A 9 -4.84 7.00 -5.42
C GLN A 9 -5.61 6.49 -4.19
N MET A 10 -4.98 6.49 -3.02
CA MET A 10 -5.66 6.14 -1.77
C MET A 10 -6.71 7.18 -1.39
N LEU A 11 -6.42 8.48 -1.56
CA LEU A 11 -7.39 9.56 -1.30
C LEU A 11 -8.61 9.49 -2.24
N ALA A 12 -8.45 8.97 -3.46
CA ALA A 12 -9.57 8.74 -4.38
C ALA A 12 -10.58 7.71 -3.86
N LEU A 13 -10.20 6.88 -2.87
CA LEU A 13 -11.09 5.93 -2.21
C LEU A 13 -11.95 6.55 -1.10
N LYS A 14 -12.07 7.88 -1.05
CA LYS A 14 -12.79 8.64 0.01
C LYS A 14 -14.21 8.15 0.28
N ASP A 15 -14.92 7.68 -0.76
CA ASP A 15 -16.29 7.21 -0.62
C ASP A 15 -16.37 5.89 0.16
N LEU A 16 -15.31 5.08 0.13
CA LEU A 16 -15.19 3.90 1.00
C LEU A 16 -14.99 4.31 2.45
N PHE A 17 -14.25 5.40 2.71
CA PHE A 17 -14.04 5.91 4.07
C PHE A 17 -15.32 6.48 4.69
N ALA A 18 -16.23 6.98 3.87
CA ALA A 18 -17.54 7.42 4.32
C ALA A 18 -18.50 6.25 4.61
N LYS A 19 -18.31 5.12 3.93
CA LYS A 19 -19.21 3.96 4.00
C LYS A 19 -18.79 2.91 5.01
N TYR A 20 -17.50 2.78 5.29
CA TYR A 20 -16.93 1.72 6.12
C TYR A 20 -16.01 2.27 7.21
N ASP A 21 -15.97 1.60 8.36
CA ASP A 21 -14.98 1.84 9.40
C ASP A 21 -13.56 1.59 8.83
N SER A 22 -12.91 2.67 8.45
CA SER A 22 -11.64 2.61 7.72
C SER A 22 -10.47 3.13 8.56
N VAL A 23 -9.32 2.47 8.42
CA VAL A 23 -8.05 2.91 8.98
C VAL A 23 -7.06 3.09 7.84
N VAL A 24 -6.40 4.22 7.80
CA VAL A 24 -5.36 4.50 6.80
C VAL A 24 -3.99 4.22 7.39
N LEU A 25 -3.23 3.33 6.75
CA LEU A 25 -1.83 3.07 7.06
C LEU A 25 -0.94 3.66 5.97
N THR A 26 -0.08 4.60 6.34
CA THR A 26 0.74 5.37 5.40
C THR A 26 2.11 5.70 5.99
N ASP A 27 3.09 5.98 5.13
CA ASP A 27 4.37 6.57 5.49
C ASP A 27 4.42 8.10 5.24
N ASN A 28 3.29 8.68 4.80
CA ASN A 28 3.20 10.10 4.53
C ASN A 28 2.91 10.87 5.81
N GLU A 29 3.90 11.57 6.35
CA GLU A 29 3.79 12.42 7.55
C GLU A 29 2.79 13.57 7.41
N ARG A 30 2.43 13.94 6.17
CA ARG A 30 1.44 14.99 5.90
C ARG A 30 -0.01 14.48 5.91
N ALA A 31 -0.21 13.17 6.01
CA ALA A 31 -1.55 12.61 6.14
C ALA A 31 -2.13 13.02 7.49
N ASN A 32 -3.24 13.74 7.48
CA ASN A 32 -3.93 14.18 8.70
C ASN A 32 -5.42 14.38 8.40
N TYR A 33 -6.22 14.59 9.45
CA TYR A 33 -7.68 14.76 9.34
C TYR A 33 -8.12 16.09 8.70
N ASN A 34 -7.22 17.05 8.46
CA ASN A 34 -7.51 18.26 7.72
C ASN A 34 -7.63 18.01 6.21
N ILE A 35 -7.14 16.87 5.71
CA ILE A 35 -7.37 16.44 4.34
C ILE A 35 -8.84 15.99 4.22
N PRO A 36 -9.67 16.64 3.37
CA PRO A 36 -11.10 16.36 3.30
C PRO A 36 -11.46 14.90 3.07
N ALA A 37 -10.66 14.20 2.27
CA ALA A 37 -10.86 12.77 2.00
C ALA A 37 -10.63 11.88 3.23
N LEU A 38 -9.89 12.34 4.25
CA LEU A 38 -9.56 11.58 5.45
C LEU A 38 -10.42 11.91 6.66
N LYS A 39 -11.40 12.82 6.53
CA LYS A 39 -12.29 13.21 7.65
C LYS A 39 -13.03 12.04 8.28
N ASN A 40 -13.41 11.05 7.47
CA ASN A 40 -14.25 9.94 7.90
C ASN A 40 -13.44 8.68 8.27
N VAL A 41 -12.11 8.73 8.26
CA VAL A 41 -11.32 7.58 8.69
C VAL A 41 -11.27 7.51 10.23
N LYS A 42 -11.38 6.29 10.75
CA LYS A 42 -11.34 6.02 12.20
C LYS A 42 -9.98 6.32 12.81
N ALA A 43 -8.91 6.04 12.06
CA ALA A 43 -7.54 6.30 12.49
C ALA A 43 -6.59 6.43 11.30
N ILE A 44 -5.53 7.22 11.51
CA ILE A 44 -4.38 7.30 10.60
C ILE A 44 -3.18 6.75 11.36
N GLU A 45 -2.61 5.66 10.87
CA GLU A 45 -1.44 4.99 11.42
C GLU A 45 -0.23 5.20 10.50
N TYR A 46 0.94 5.36 11.08
CA TYR A 46 2.15 5.63 10.33
C TYR A 46 3.08 4.42 10.36
N ALA A 47 3.48 3.97 9.17
CA ALA A 47 4.49 2.94 8.98
C ALA A 47 5.77 3.59 8.46
N MET A 48 6.59 4.09 9.37
CA MET A 48 7.68 5.03 9.09
C MET A 48 9.04 4.39 8.83
N SER A 49 9.21 3.10 9.19
CA SER A 49 10.54 2.48 9.21
C SER A 49 11.28 2.55 7.88
N PHE A 50 10.57 2.37 6.76
CA PHE A 50 11.19 2.43 5.43
C PHE A 50 11.41 3.87 4.96
N ALA A 51 10.44 4.76 5.19
CA ALA A 51 10.53 6.17 4.82
C ALA A 51 11.64 6.89 5.58
N ASN A 52 11.74 6.65 6.89
CA ASN A 52 12.78 7.23 7.74
C ASN A 52 14.17 6.78 7.29
N LYS A 53 14.36 5.50 6.99
CA LYS A 53 15.63 4.99 6.51
C LYS A 53 16.02 5.58 5.16
N ARG A 54 15.06 5.73 4.26
CA ARG A 54 15.28 6.41 2.98
C ARG A 54 15.69 7.88 3.17
N LYS A 55 15.00 8.61 4.08
CA LYS A 55 15.35 10.01 4.39
C LYS A 55 16.76 10.14 4.97
N GLU A 56 17.13 9.23 5.88
CA GLU A 56 18.49 9.19 6.47
C GLU A 56 19.57 8.99 5.39
N LEU A 57 19.33 8.09 4.44
CA LEU A 57 20.25 7.78 3.35
C LEU A 57 20.35 8.92 2.33
N THR A 58 19.24 9.63 2.05
CA THR A 58 19.28 10.78 1.13
C THR A 58 19.96 12.01 1.72
N LYS A 59 19.99 12.14 3.05
CA LYS A 59 20.75 13.20 3.74
C LYS A 59 22.26 12.98 3.64
N ASN A 60 22.70 11.74 3.53
CA ASN A 60 24.12 11.37 3.46
C ASN A 60 24.41 10.74 2.09
N LYS A 61 24.73 11.58 1.10
CA LYS A 61 24.94 11.19 -0.31
C LYS A 61 25.98 10.09 -0.53
N ASP A 62 26.89 9.90 0.42
CA ASP A 62 27.97 8.90 0.36
C ASP A 62 27.57 7.52 0.90
N LYS A 63 26.43 7.41 1.57
CA LYS A 63 25.93 6.14 2.08
C LYS A 63 24.98 5.46 1.08
N LYS A 64 25.49 4.51 0.34
CA LYS A 64 24.64 3.58 -0.42
C LYS A 64 23.92 2.62 0.55
N MET A 65 22.65 2.32 0.24
CA MET A 65 21.87 1.37 1.01
C MET A 65 22.48 -0.03 0.86
N THR A 66 22.98 -0.60 1.95
CA THR A 66 23.45 -1.97 1.96
C THR A 66 22.28 -2.96 1.99
N HIS A 67 22.45 -4.17 1.47
CA HIS A 67 21.40 -5.19 1.53
C HIS A 67 20.91 -5.45 2.96
N ALA A 68 21.81 -5.47 3.94
CA ALA A 68 21.46 -5.63 5.36
C ALA A 68 20.58 -4.48 5.88
N SER A 69 20.89 -3.23 5.49
CA SER A 69 20.09 -2.05 5.86
C SER A 69 18.70 -2.07 5.22
N TYR A 70 18.60 -2.58 3.98
CA TYR A 70 17.32 -2.75 3.29
C TYR A 70 16.45 -3.80 4.00
N LEU A 71 17.01 -4.97 4.31
CA LEU A 71 16.31 -6.04 5.02
C LEU A 71 15.84 -5.59 6.41
N GLY A 72 16.69 -4.89 7.18
CA GLY A 72 16.31 -4.35 8.48
C GLY A 72 15.16 -3.36 8.41
N SER A 73 15.16 -2.46 7.41
CA SER A 73 14.07 -1.51 7.19
C SER A 73 12.77 -2.21 6.79
N TYR A 74 12.87 -3.26 5.98
CA TYR A 74 11.72 -4.05 5.55
C TYR A 74 11.12 -4.86 6.71
N PHE A 75 11.96 -5.39 7.59
CA PHE A 75 11.52 -6.05 8.81
C PHE A 75 10.80 -5.10 9.76
N GLY A 76 11.33 -3.89 9.97
CA GLY A 76 10.67 -2.83 10.74
C GLY A 76 9.29 -2.47 10.18
N LEU A 77 9.20 -2.26 8.85
CA LEU A 77 7.94 -2.00 8.16
C LEU A 77 6.94 -3.15 8.36
N THR A 78 7.39 -4.39 8.26
CA THR A 78 6.54 -5.57 8.47
C THR A 78 5.98 -5.61 9.91
N LYS A 79 6.82 -5.29 10.91
CA LYS A 79 6.42 -5.22 12.31
C LYS A 79 5.35 -4.14 12.54
N GLU A 80 5.53 -2.97 11.96
CA GLU A 80 4.55 -1.86 12.04
C GLU A 80 3.22 -2.23 11.37
N CYS A 81 3.27 -2.82 10.17
CA CYS A 81 2.08 -3.33 9.48
C CYS A 81 1.34 -4.39 10.33
N TYR A 82 2.09 -5.30 10.93
CA TYR A 82 1.51 -6.32 11.80
C TYR A 82 0.86 -5.72 13.04
N ALA A 83 1.52 -4.77 13.70
CA ALA A 83 0.98 -4.09 14.88
C ALA A 83 -0.34 -3.38 14.57
N ALA A 84 -0.41 -2.65 13.44
CA ALA A 84 -1.64 -2.02 12.99
C ALA A 84 -2.74 -3.04 12.69
N CYS A 85 -2.45 -4.11 11.97
CA CYS A 85 -3.41 -5.15 11.66
C CYS A 85 -3.90 -5.88 12.92
N LYS A 86 -3.03 -6.14 13.88
CA LYS A 86 -3.38 -6.75 15.17
C LYS A 86 -4.30 -5.85 16.00
N LYS A 87 -4.04 -4.54 15.99
CA LYS A 87 -4.82 -3.53 16.72
C LYS A 87 -6.24 -3.40 16.16
N TYR A 88 -6.37 -3.30 14.84
CA TYR A 88 -7.65 -2.98 14.19
C TYR A 88 -8.40 -4.20 13.64
N ARG A 89 -7.73 -5.34 13.50
CA ARG A 89 -8.31 -6.60 12.98
C ARG A 89 -9.16 -6.40 11.73
N PRO A 90 -8.60 -5.83 10.66
CA PRO A 90 -9.35 -5.53 9.44
C PRO A 90 -9.89 -6.81 8.81
N LYS A 91 -11.12 -6.77 8.29
CA LYS A 91 -11.69 -7.84 7.47
C LYS A 91 -11.19 -7.78 6.03
N VAL A 92 -10.91 -6.56 5.56
CA VAL A 92 -10.41 -6.30 4.21
C VAL A 92 -9.24 -5.32 4.31
N ILE A 93 -8.17 -5.60 3.59
CA ILE A 93 -7.04 -4.70 3.42
C ILE A 93 -6.97 -4.31 1.94
N ILE A 94 -7.01 -3.00 1.66
CA ILE A 94 -6.88 -2.46 0.31
C ILE A 94 -5.53 -1.76 0.21
N SER A 95 -4.71 -2.13 -0.76
CA SER A 95 -3.43 -1.50 -1.02
C SER A 95 -3.38 -0.90 -2.41
N THR A 96 -3.01 0.38 -2.51
CA THR A 96 -2.75 1.07 -3.78
C THR A 96 -1.30 0.89 -4.27
N GLY A 97 -0.63 -0.15 -3.76
CA GLY A 97 0.74 -0.49 -4.18
C GLY A 97 1.82 -0.07 -3.18
N SER A 98 3.05 0.06 -3.69
CA SER A 98 4.26 0.37 -2.92
C SER A 98 4.80 -0.80 -2.07
N ASN A 99 5.92 -0.56 -1.39
CA ASN A 99 6.63 -1.55 -0.58
C ASN A 99 5.78 -2.14 0.55
N ILE A 100 4.82 -1.37 1.07
CA ILE A 100 3.92 -1.78 2.14
C ILE A 100 2.91 -2.86 1.69
N ALA A 101 2.64 -2.96 0.38
CA ALA A 101 1.67 -3.92 -0.15
C ALA A 101 2.05 -5.37 0.13
N VAL A 102 3.34 -5.69 0.04
CA VAL A 102 3.83 -7.07 0.21
C VAL A 102 3.65 -7.58 1.64
N PRO A 103 4.17 -6.90 2.69
CA PRO A 103 3.95 -7.35 4.05
C PRO A 103 2.45 -7.37 4.42
N LEU A 104 1.66 -6.39 4.00
CA LEU A 104 0.22 -6.38 4.26
C LEU A 104 -0.51 -7.55 3.61
N CYS A 105 -0.11 -7.96 2.40
CA CYS A 105 -0.68 -9.14 1.74
C CYS A 105 -0.47 -10.41 2.54
N PHE A 106 0.75 -10.66 3.01
CA PHE A 106 1.04 -11.86 3.82
C PHE A 106 0.37 -11.82 5.19
N ILE A 107 0.35 -10.65 5.85
CA ILE A 107 -0.34 -10.45 7.12
C ILE A 107 -1.84 -10.68 6.96
N ALA A 108 -2.46 -10.16 5.89
CA ALA A 108 -3.86 -10.39 5.59
C ALA A 108 -4.18 -11.88 5.49
N LYS A 109 -3.38 -12.62 4.71
CA LYS A 109 -3.55 -14.08 4.56
C LYS A 109 -3.42 -14.82 5.89
N TRP A 110 -2.42 -14.49 6.67
CA TRP A 110 -2.20 -15.10 7.98
C TRP A 110 -3.33 -14.81 8.97
N MET A 111 -3.92 -13.60 8.91
CA MET A 111 -5.03 -13.20 9.80
C MET A 111 -6.42 -13.57 9.26
N GLY A 112 -6.52 -14.16 8.07
CA GLY A 112 -7.79 -14.50 7.43
C GLY A 112 -8.55 -13.28 6.86
N ALA A 113 -7.87 -12.14 6.70
CA ALA A 113 -8.43 -10.96 6.05
C ALA A 113 -8.35 -11.08 4.52
N LYS A 114 -9.28 -10.44 3.81
CA LYS A 114 -9.21 -10.31 2.36
C LYS A 114 -8.21 -9.24 1.96
N PHE A 115 -7.43 -9.50 0.91
CA PHE A 115 -6.46 -8.55 0.39
C PHE A 115 -6.80 -8.13 -1.04
N VAL A 116 -7.09 -6.84 -1.22
CA VAL A 116 -7.36 -6.21 -2.51
C VAL A 116 -6.14 -5.37 -2.91
N TYR A 117 -5.57 -5.69 -4.06
CA TYR A 117 -4.44 -4.95 -4.61
C TYR A 117 -4.90 -4.08 -5.77
N ILE A 118 -4.60 -2.80 -5.72
CA ILE A 118 -4.83 -1.86 -6.81
C ILE A 118 -3.46 -1.51 -7.40
N GLU A 119 -3.24 -1.91 -8.65
CA GLU A 119 -1.99 -1.60 -9.34
C GLU A 119 -1.90 -0.09 -9.64
N THR A 120 -0.70 0.44 -9.60
CA THR A 120 -0.48 1.87 -9.84
C THR A 120 -0.80 2.27 -11.29
N ARG A 121 -1.43 3.44 -11.47
CA ARG A 121 -1.66 4.04 -12.78
C ARG A 121 -0.38 4.27 -13.59
N ALA A 122 0.76 4.42 -12.94
CA ALA A 122 2.06 4.59 -13.60
C ALA A 122 2.52 3.35 -14.40
N LYS A 123 1.82 2.23 -14.30
CA LYS A 123 2.12 0.98 -15.00
C LYS A 123 1.02 0.64 -15.99
N VAL A 124 1.39 0.65 -17.29
CA VAL A 124 0.46 0.38 -18.40
C VAL A 124 0.72 -1.00 -19.01
N TYR A 125 1.99 -1.39 -19.18
CA TYR A 125 2.38 -2.60 -19.91
C TYR A 125 3.18 -3.61 -19.08
N ASN A 126 3.43 -3.33 -17.82
CA ASN A 126 4.18 -4.25 -16.95
C ASN A 126 3.79 -4.09 -15.49
N LYS A 127 3.88 -5.18 -14.73
CA LYS A 127 3.61 -5.21 -13.29
C LYS A 127 4.70 -4.49 -12.51
N THR A 128 4.31 -3.87 -11.40
CA THR A 128 5.28 -3.47 -10.37
C THR A 128 5.92 -4.71 -9.71
N ILE A 129 7.04 -4.51 -9.02
CA ILE A 129 7.65 -5.59 -8.22
C ILE A 129 6.67 -6.09 -7.16
N SER A 130 6.01 -5.18 -6.46
CA SER A 130 4.96 -5.53 -5.49
C SER A 130 3.83 -6.31 -6.14
N GLY A 131 3.34 -5.87 -7.31
CA GLY A 131 2.29 -6.55 -8.07
C GLY A 131 2.67 -7.99 -8.43
N LYS A 132 3.91 -8.21 -8.92
CA LYS A 132 4.43 -9.56 -9.22
C LYS A 132 4.44 -10.50 -8.02
N ILE A 133 4.72 -9.96 -6.83
CA ILE A 133 4.76 -10.77 -5.60
C ILE A 133 3.35 -11.07 -5.10
N VAL A 134 2.49 -10.04 -5.02
CA VAL A 134 1.17 -10.20 -4.40
C VAL A 134 0.15 -10.88 -5.30
N GLU A 135 0.37 -10.94 -6.63
CA GLU A 135 -0.61 -11.50 -7.58
C GLU A 135 -1.04 -12.93 -7.27
N ARG A 136 -0.17 -13.73 -6.64
CA ARG A 136 -0.49 -15.11 -6.25
C ARG A 136 -1.34 -15.22 -5.00
N PHE A 137 -1.33 -14.20 -4.18
CA PHE A 137 -1.92 -14.20 -2.83
C PHE A 137 -3.09 -13.24 -2.68
N ALA A 138 -3.19 -12.21 -3.54
CA ALA A 138 -4.29 -11.27 -3.50
C ALA A 138 -5.63 -11.95 -3.80
N ASP A 139 -6.66 -11.62 -3.03
CA ASP A 139 -8.04 -12.09 -3.29
C ASP A 139 -8.63 -11.38 -4.51
N LYS A 140 -8.24 -10.11 -4.73
CA LYS A 140 -8.64 -9.33 -5.90
C LYS A 140 -7.51 -8.42 -6.34
N ILE A 141 -7.34 -8.30 -7.65
CA ILE A 141 -6.41 -7.36 -8.28
C ILE A 141 -7.24 -6.42 -9.16
N ILE A 142 -7.07 -5.12 -8.94
CA ILE A 142 -7.70 -4.08 -9.75
C ILE A 142 -6.60 -3.33 -10.48
N VAL A 143 -6.79 -3.17 -11.77
CA VAL A 143 -5.88 -2.42 -12.63
C VAL A 143 -6.54 -1.14 -13.15
N GLN A 144 -5.74 -0.15 -13.49
CA GLN A 144 -6.21 1.17 -13.91
C GLN A 144 -6.08 1.41 -15.41
N TRP A 145 -5.64 0.39 -16.16
CA TRP A 145 -5.56 0.36 -17.60
C TRP A 145 -6.09 -0.98 -18.11
N PRO A 146 -6.92 -0.98 -19.18
CA PRO A 146 -7.48 -2.23 -19.70
C PRO A 146 -6.41 -3.21 -20.18
N GLU A 147 -5.29 -2.70 -20.72
CA GLU A 147 -4.15 -3.51 -21.18
C GLU A 147 -3.52 -4.33 -20.07
N MET A 148 -3.61 -3.85 -18.85
CA MET A 148 -3.06 -4.55 -17.68
C MET A 148 -3.83 -5.82 -17.31
N VAL A 149 -5.07 -5.99 -17.78
CA VAL A 149 -5.83 -7.24 -17.55
C VAL A 149 -5.11 -8.41 -18.21
N GLU A 150 -4.62 -8.23 -19.45
CA GLU A 150 -3.83 -9.24 -20.17
C GLU A 150 -2.47 -9.47 -19.49
N VAL A 151 -1.81 -8.40 -19.05
CA VAL A 151 -0.54 -8.48 -18.32
C VAL A 151 -0.66 -9.34 -17.06
N TYR A 152 -1.82 -9.31 -16.39
CA TYR A 152 -2.15 -10.15 -15.23
C TYR A 152 -2.80 -11.49 -15.63
N MET A 153 -2.77 -11.86 -16.92
CA MET A 153 -3.31 -13.14 -17.44
C MET A 153 -4.78 -13.34 -17.05
N GLY A 154 -5.61 -12.30 -17.12
CA GLY A 154 -7.02 -12.33 -16.77
C GLY A 154 -7.33 -12.42 -15.26
N ARG A 155 -6.32 -12.38 -14.38
CA ARG A 155 -6.51 -12.40 -12.91
C ARG A 155 -6.88 -11.03 -12.34
N ALA A 156 -6.71 -9.96 -13.12
CA ALA A 156 -7.04 -8.60 -12.72
C ALA A 156 -8.33 -8.14 -13.39
N GLU A 157 -9.00 -7.22 -12.75
CA GLU A 157 -10.22 -6.59 -13.25
C GLU A 157 -9.98 -5.09 -13.46
N TYR A 158 -10.57 -4.54 -14.53
CA TYR A 158 -10.53 -3.13 -14.83
C TYR A 158 -11.89 -2.48 -14.58
N TYR A 159 -11.94 -1.42 -13.79
CA TYR A 159 -13.14 -0.65 -13.48
C TYR A 159 -12.98 0.85 -13.74
N GLY A 160 -11.98 1.23 -14.52
CA GLY A 160 -11.60 2.62 -14.75
C GLY A 160 -10.39 3.03 -13.90
N THR A 161 -10.04 4.31 -13.99
CA THR A 161 -8.92 4.92 -13.26
C THR A 161 -9.40 5.61 -11.99
N LEU A 162 -8.60 5.58 -10.92
CA LEU A 162 -8.92 6.28 -9.68
C LEU A 162 -8.63 7.77 -9.75
N VAL A 163 -7.62 8.18 -10.51
CA VAL A 163 -7.15 9.58 -10.67
C VAL A 163 -6.58 9.80 -12.05
#